data_df418427f3057b41bfc487046751d3ad
#
_entry.id   df418427f3057b41bfc487046751d3ad
#
_cell.length_a   1.000
_cell.length_b   1.000
_cell.length_c   1.000
_cell.angle_alpha   90.00
_cell.angle_beta   90.00
_cell.angle_gamma   90.00
#
_symmetry.space_group_name_H-M   'P 1'
#
loop_
_entity.id
_entity.type
_entity.pdbx_description
1 polymer ?
#
loop_
_entity_poly.entity_id
_entity_poly.type
_entity_poly.pdbx_seq_one_letter_code
_entity_poly.pdbx_strand_id
1 'polypeptide(L)'
;MAVDRKQQMKEITERLEQGVKDIFTSEMYTTYLRTMAKFHNYSFNNTLLIAMQRPDATLVAGFNAWKNKFNRYVKKGEKGIQIIAPAPIKEVEEREKIDKDTGLAVLNENGEPEMERVEYVVPRFRVTTVFDISQTDGEPIPSLEVNELTASVKDYALLTAAIEQVSPVSMRLTEIEGDAKGYYSDADKEICIQTGMGESQTIKTMIHEVAHAMLHNSDLMKQRGEEKDRLTKETEAESIAFTVCSALGIDTSDYSFPYVASWASGKEMKELKDSMDTIRLTAADFLEKLEAAVAERGAERMTAMQYAEKLIADKEQEKTIFDDEQRNLIVNFAFKLDDRAATEELVSGLTAALADDDKEEVNRLMY
;
A
#
# COMPACT_ATOMS: atom_id res chain seq x y z
N MET A 1 -38.37 -3.07 17.87
CA MET A 1 -37.90 -1.93 18.66
C MET A 1 -36.91 -1.18 17.78
N ALA A 2 -37.15 0.08 17.50
CA ALA A 2 -36.18 0.92 16.78
C ALA A 2 -34.97 1.09 17.69
N VAL A 3 -33.86 0.53 17.30
CA VAL A 3 -32.59 0.71 18.03
C VAL A 3 -32.24 2.18 17.95
N ASP A 4 -32.05 2.80 19.12
CA ASP A 4 -31.68 4.21 19.19
C ASP A 4 -30.29 4.42 18.53
N ARG A 5 -30.29 5.05 17.36
CA ARG A 5 -29.07 5.35 16.60
C ARG A 5 -28.04 6.13 17.41
N LYS A 6 -28.52 6.94 18.33
CA LYS A 6 -27.70 7.75 19.24
C LYS A 6 -26.99 6.84 20.26
N GLN A 7 -27.70 5.85 20.77
CA GLN A 7 -27.14 4.87 21.68
C GLN A 7 -26.11 3.97 20.99
N GLN A 8 -26.40 3.49 19.77
CA GLN A 8 -25.44 2.69 18.99
C GLN A 8 -24.15 3.47 18.70
N MET A 9 -24.27 4.76 18.33
CA MET A 9 -23.09 5.59 18.07
C MET A 9 -22.28 5.79 19.36
N LYS A 10 -22.93 5.99 20.49
CA LYS A 10 -22.26 6.10 21.77
C LYS A 10 -21.47 4.83 22.12
N GLU A 11 -22.12 3.66 22.03
CA GLU A 11 -21.49 2.36 22.32
C GLU A 11 -20.27 2.07 21.43
N ILE A 12 -20.36 2.37 20.13
CA ILE A 12 -19.23 2.15 19.21
C ILE A 12 -18.09 3.14 19.46
N THR A 13 -18.42 4.38 19.87
CA THR A 13 -17.42 5.38 20.24
C THR A 13 -16.68 4.99 21.52
N GLU A 14 -17.41 4.55 22.56
CA GLU A 14 -16.80 4.04 23.78
C GLU A 14 -15.90 2.83 23.54
N ARG A 15 -16.33 1.91 22.66
CA ARG A 15 -15.51 0.76 22.23
C ARG A 15 -14.24 1.21 21.51
N LEU A 16 -14.34 2.20 20.63
CA LEU A 16 -13.17 2.77 19.95
C LEU A 16 -12.19 3.42 20.92
N GLU A 17 -12.69 4.21 21.89
CA GLU A 17 -11.83 4.85 22.88
C GLU A 17 -11.07 3.82 23.72
N GLN A 18 -11.74 2.73 24.09
CA GLN A 18 -11.09 1.63 24.80
C GLN A 18 -10.08 0.92 23.89
N GLY A 19 -10.45 0.60 22.66
CA GLY A 19 -9.54 -0.04 21.70
C GLY A 19 -8.29 0.78 21.40
N VAL A 20 -8.41 2.11 21.31
CA VAL A 20 -7.24 2.99 21.14
C VAL A 20 -6.32 2.95 22.35
N LYS A 21 -6.85 2.81 23.57
CA LYS A 21 -6.01 2.64 24.77
C LYS A 21 -5.29 1.29 24.78
N ASP A 22 -5.97 0.26 24.35
CA ASP A 22 -5.47 -1.12 24.43
C ASP A 22 -4.52 -1.48 23.28
N ILE A 23 -4.59 -0.76 22.14
CA ILE A 23 -3.81 -1.06 20.93
C ILE A 23 -2.30 -0.98 21.14
N PHE A 24 -1.82 -0.14 22.06
CA PHE A 24 -0.40 0.09 22.28
C PHE A 24 0.27 -0.98 23.16
N THR A 25 -0.20 -2.22 23.08
CA THR A 25 0.53 -3.42 23.49
C THR A 25 1.12 -4.08 22.24
N SER A 26 2.26 -4.76 22.36
CA SER A 26 2.93 -5.36 21.21
C SER A 26 2.02 -6.29 20.40
N GLU A 27 1.21 -7.12 21.05
CA GLU A 27 0.30 -8.06 20.40
C GLU A 27 -0.87 -7.38 19.68
N MET A 28 -1.55 -6.45 20.35
CA MET A 28 -2.67 -5.71 19.77
C MET A 28 -2.22 -4.79 18.65
N TYR A 29 -1.06 -4.18 18.78
CA TYR A 29 -0.46 -3.34 17.75
C TYR A 29 -0.15 -4.13 16.49
N THR A 30 0.49 -5.28 16.62
CA THR A 30 0.79 -6.19 15.52
C THR A 30 -0.50 -6.67 14.84
N THR A 31 -1.53 -7.03 15.62
CA THR A 31 -2.84 -7.43 15.10
C THR A 31 -3.50 -6.30 14.31
N TYR A 32 -3.46 -5.08 14.82
CA TYR A 32 -3.95 -3.90 14.12
C TYR A 32 -3.21 -3.68 12.79
N LEU A 33 -1.89 -3.72 12.78
CA LEU A 33 -1.09 -3.52 11.56
C LEU A 33 -1.37 -4.59 10.50
N ARG A 34 -1.52 -5.86 10.90
CA ARG A 34 -1.95 -6.95 9.99
C ARG A 34 -3.35 -6.72 9.41
N THR A 35 -4.26 -6.21 10.22
CA THR A 35 -5.60 -5.84 9.74
C THR A 35 -5.51 -4.66 8.78
N MET A 36 -4.71 -3.64 9.10
CA MET A 36 -4.49 -2.48 8.23
C MET A 36 -3.91 -2.88 6.87
N ALA A 37 -2.99 -3.84 6.82
CA ALA A 37 -2.44 -4.37 5.58
C ALA A 37 -3.51 -4.89 4.62
N LYS A 38 -4.57 -5.50 5.15
CA LYS A 38 -5.72 -6.01 4.38
C LYS A 38 -6.76 -4.93 4.07
N PHE A 39 -6.88 -3.92 4.93
CA PHE A 39 -7.94 -2.90 4.91
C PHE A 39 -7.39 -1.47 4.84
N HIS A 40 -6.31 -1.24 4.10
CA HIS A 40 -5.65 0.06 3.98
C HIS A 40 -6.55 1.19 3.47
N ASN A 41 -7.63 0.87 2.76
CA ASN A 41 -8.65 1.82 2.29
C ASN A 41 -9.67 2.24 3.37
N TYR A 42 -9.65 1.59 4.54
CA TYR A 42 -10.51 1.97 5.66
C TYR A 42 -9.81 3.01 6.54
N SER A 43 -10.61 3.87 7.21
CA SER A 43 -10.06 4.81 8.20
C SER A 43 -9.46 4.06 9.39
N PHE A 44 -8.55 4.72 10.12
CA PHE A 44 -7.98 4.19 11.38
C PHE A 44 -9.07 3.59 12.29
N ASN A 45 -10.13 4.36 12.56
CA ASN A 45 -11.21 3.92 13.44
C ASN A 45 -11.90 2.64 12.93
N ASN A 46 -12.16 2.54 11.62
CA ASN A 46 -12.82 1.37 11.07
C ASN A 46 -11.90 0.16 11.01
N THR A 47 -10.62 0.34 10.69
CA THR A 47 -9.62 -0.73 10.76
C THR A 47 -9.50 -1.28 12.17
N LEU A 48 -9.47 -0.40 13.18
CA LEU A 48 -9.45 -0.81 14.58
C LEU A 48 -10.72 -1.56 14.98
N LEU A 49 -11.90 -1.08 14.57
CA LEU A 49 -13.18 -1.76 14.81
C LEU A 49 -13.24 -3.13 14.18
N ILE A 50 -12.68 -3.31 12.97
CA ILE A 50 -12.57 -4.61 12.29
C ILE A 50 -11.63 -5.50 13.10
N ALA A 51 -10.42 -5.04 13.41
CA ALA A 51 -9.41 -5.81 14.15
C ALA A 51 -9.94 -6.32 15.50
N MET A 52 -10.68 -5.48 16.24
CA MET A 52 -11.25 -5.83 17.55
C MET A 52 -12.40 -6.82 17.48
N GLN A 53 -13.20 -6.80 16.40
CA GLN A 53 -14.38 -7.64 16.27
C GLN A 53 -14.10 -8.92 15.49
N ARG A 54 -13.17 -8.89 14.54
CA ARG A 54 -12.80 -10.01 13.68
C ARG A 54 -11.36 -9.87 13.17
N PRO A 55 -10.36 -10.22 13.99
CA PRO A 55 -8.94 -10.04 13.65
C PRO A 55 -8.49 -10.91 12.46
N ASP A 56 -9.22 -11.98 12.15
CA ASP A 56 -9.01 -12.89 11.03
C ASP A 56 -9.69 -12.45 9.72
N ALA A 57 -10.46 -11.35 9.72
CA ALA A 57 -11.12 -10.85 8.53
C ALA A 57 -10.13 -10.64 7.36
N THR A 58 -10.60 -10.94 6.14
CA THR A 58 -9.79 -10.83 4.91
C THR A 58 -10.38 -9.88 3.89
N LEU A 59 -11.70 -9.89 3.71
CA LEU A 59 -12.41 -8.99 2.81
C LEU A 59 -13.78 -8.69 3.37
N VAL A 60 -14.08 -7.42 3.68
CA VAL A 60 -15.37 -7.03 4.24
C VAL A 60 -16.19 -6.17 3.29
N ALA A 61 -17.49 -6.42 3.24
CA ALA A 61 -18.44 -5.60 2.49
C ALA A 61 -19.81 -5.57 3.18
N GLY A 62 -20.61 -4.55 2.84
CA GLY A 62 -21.99 -4.46 3.30
C GLY A 62 -22.87 -5.55 2.70
N PHE A 63 -23.97 -5.90 3.41
CA PHE A 63 -24.90 -6.95 3.01
C PHE A 63 -25.37 -6.84 1.55
N ASN A 64 -25.78 -5.65 1.12
CA ASN A 64 -26.23 -5.42 -0.25
C ASN A 64 -25.08 -5.46 -1.27
N ALA A 65 -23.87 -5.09 -0.86
CA ALA A 65 -22.71 -5.16 -1.74
C ALA A 65 -22.31 -6.61 -2.01
N TRP A 66 -22.36 -7.48 -1.01
CA TRP A 66 -22.17 -8.91 -1.20
C TRP A 66 -23.12 -9.48 -2.25
N LYS A 67 -24.41 -9.15 -2.15
CA LYS A 67 -25.42 -9.61 -3.11
C LYS A 67 -25.26 -9.01 -4.51
N ASN A 68 -25.11 -7.68 -4.60
CA ASN A 68 -25.27 -6.98 -5.86
C ASN A 68 -23.96 -6.84 -6.67
N LYS A 69 -22.80 -6.83 -5.98
CA LYS A 69 -21.48 -6.66 -6.64
C LYS A 69 -20.73 -7.98 -6.76
N PHE A 70 -20.86 -8.87 -5.75
CA PHE A 70 -20.06 -10.07 -5.65
C PHE A 70 -20.86 -11.36 -5.90
N ASN A 71 -22.18 -11.26 -6.12
CA ASN A 71 -23.09 -12.41 -6.29
C ASN A 71 -22.94 -13.44 -5.14
N ARG A 72 -22.78 -12.92 -3.90
CA ARG A 72 -22.61 -13.70 -2.68
C ARG A 72 -23.65 -13.31 -1.66
N TYR A 73 -23.98 -14.23 -0.77
CA TYR A 73 -25.03 -14.07 0.22
C TYR A 73 -24.49 -14.32 1.62
N VAL A 74 -24.78 -13.40 2.53
CA VAL A 74 -24.43 -13.57 3.95
C VAL A 74 -25.20 -14.76 4.51
N LYS A 75 -24.49 -15.67 5.17
CA LYS A 75 -25.04 -16.87 5.80
C LYS A 75 -26.03 -16.50 6.90
N LYS A 76 -27.06 -17.32 7.07
CA LYS A 76 -28.08 -17.11 8.10
C LYS A 76 -27.48 -17.23 9.50
N GLY A 77 -27.71 -16.21 10.33
CA GLY A 77 -27.25 -16.21 11.73
C GLY A 77 -25.87 -15.58 11.95
N GLU A 78 -25.18 -15.17 10.90
CA GLU A 78 -23.90 -14.49 11.03
C GLU A 78 -24.02 -13.14 11.74
N LYS A 79 -23.08 -12.88 12.64
CA LYS A 79 -22.95 -11.57 13.31
C LYS A 79 -21.97 -10.72 12.51
N GLY A 80 -22.48 -9.61 11.97
CA GLY A 80 -21.65 -8.71 11.21
C GLY A 80 -20.79 -7.81 12.09
N ILE A 81 -19.79 -7.20 11.46
CA ILE A 81 -18.83 -6.27 12.04
C ILE A 81 -19.42 -4.86 11.98
N GLN A 82 -19.48 -4.17 13.10
CA GLN A 82 -19.98 -2.79 13.16
C GLN A 82 -18.85 -1.81 12.85
N ILE A 83 -19.10 -0.95 11.88
CA ILE A 83 -18.19 0.13 11.49
C ILE A 83 -18.94 1.47 11.42
N ILE A 84 -18.21 2.57 11.28
CA ILE A 84 -18.74 3.91 11.13
C ILE A 84 -18.69 4.31 9.65
N ALA A 85 -19.84 4.61 9.07
CA ALA A 85 -19.94 5.04 7.68
C ALA A 85 -20.45 6.49 7.56
N PRO A 86 -19.97 7.25 6.56
CA PRO A 86 -20.53 8.56 6.24
C PRO A 86 -22.03 8.45 5.93
N ALA A 87 -22.80 9.40 6.45
CA ALA A 87 -24.23 9.56 6.19
C ALA A 87 -24.58 11.04 6.06
N PRO A 88 -23.96 11.75 5.09
CA PRO A 88 -24.17 13.18 4.94
C PRO A 88 -25.63 13.50 4.69
N ILE A 89 -26.11 14.61 5.23
CA ILE A 89 -27.43 15.13 4.97
C ILE A 89 -27.32 16.50 4.27
N LYS A 90 -28.27 16.78 3.41
CA LYS A 90 -28.43 18.10 2.80
C LYS A 90 -29.30 18.94 3.72
N GLU A 91 -28.84 20.10 4.07
CA GLU A 91 -29.60 21.13 4.79
C GLU A 91 -29.70 22.36 3.89
N VAL A 92 -30.80 23.10 4.03
CA VAL A 92 -31.05 24.33 3.30
C VAL A 92 -31.10 25.45 4.31
N GLU A 93 -30.28 26.47 4.10
CA GLU A 93 -30.25 27.68 4.90
C GLU A 93 -30.72 28.87 4.04
N GLU A 94 -31.59 29.70 4.62
CA GLU A 94 -31.92 30.99 4.02
C GLU A 94 -30.96 32.04 4.59
N ARG A 95 -30.15 32.63 3.74
CA ARG A 95 -29.20 33.68 4.09
C ARG A 95 -29.34 34.89 3.15
N GLU A 96 -28.82 36.02 3.58
CA GLU A 96 -28.74 37.20 2.73
C GLU A 96 -27.85 36.90 1.51
N LYS A 97 -28.37 37.25 0.33
CA LYS A 97 -27.62 37.11 -0.89
C LYS A 97 -26.56 38.18 -0.98
N ILE A 98 -25.31 37.75 -1.06
CA ILE A 98 -24.14 38.62 -1.13
C ILE A 98 -23.67 38.74 -2.58
N ASP A 99 -23.53 39.98 -3.03
CA ASP A 99 -22.91 40.28 -4.32
C ASP A 99 -21.41 39.91 -4.25
N LYS A 100 -20.96 39.10 -5.21
CA LYS A 100 -19.60 38.51 -5.22
C LYS A 100 -18.50 39.52 -5.49
N ASP A 101 -18.83 40.62 -6.18
CA ASP A 101 -17.85 41.62 -6.60
C ASP A 101 -17.66 42.69 -5.51
N THR A 102 -18.76 43.06 -4.85
CA THR A 102 -18.77 44.13 -3.82
C THR A 102 -18.71 43.60 -2.38
N GLY A 103 -19.04 42.31 -2.14
CA GLY A 103 -19.14 41.71 -0.81
C GLY A 103 -20.32 42.27 0.03
N LEU A 104 -21.24 43.03 -0.56
CA LEU A 104 -22.38 43.63 0.12
C LEU A 104 -23.66 42.82 -0.15
N ALA A 105 -24.63 42.93 0.78
CA ALA A 105 -25.95 42.35 0.59
C ALA A 105 -26.68 42.96 -0.64
N VAL A 106 -27.26 42.12 -1.47
CA VAL A 106 -28.11 42.53 -2.59
C VAL A 106 -29.44 42.95 -1.98
N LEU A 107 -29.86 44.18 -2.27
CA LEU A 107 -31.15 44.73 -1.78
C LEU A 107 -32.25 44.53 -2.83
N ASN A 108 -33.46 44.21 -2.37
CA ASN A 108 -34.66 44.19 -3.18
C ASN A 108 -35.16 45.62 -3.50
N GLU A 109 -36.24 45.75 -4.25
CA GLU A 109 -36.82 47.05 -4.65
C GLU A 109 -37.28 47.91 -3.44
N ASN A 110 -37.46 47.29 -2.26
CA ASN A 110 -37.87 47.96 -1.04
C ASN A 110 -36.70 48.39 -0.15
N GLY A 111 -35.44 48.07 -0.57
CA GLY A 111 -34.23 48.35 0.19
C GLY A 111 -33.94 47.33 1.28
N GLU A 112 -34.58 46.16 1.28
CA GLU A 112 -34.34 45.06 2.22
C GLU A 112 -33.40 44.04 1.59
N PRO A 113 -32.59 43.29 2.39
CA PRO A 113 -31.73 42.24 1.86
C PRO A 113 -32.54 41.16 1.11
N GLU A 114 -32.12 40.86 -0.10
CA GLU A 114 -32.63 39.70 -0.86
C GLU A 114 -32.13 38.39 -0.23
N MET A 115 -33.06 37.48 0.07
CA MET A 115 -32.71 36.18 0.68
C MET A 115 -32.47 35.13 -0.40
N GLU A 116 -31.41 34.34 -0.25
CA GLU A 116 -31.16 33.17 -1.10
C GLU A 116 -31.22 31.88 -0.29
N ARG A 117 -31.66 30.80 -0.96
CA ARG A 117 -31.59 29.44 -0.36
C ARG A 117 -30.33 28.75 -0.81
N VAL A 118 -29.47 28.43 0.13
CA VAL A 118 -28.23 27.73 -0.15
C VAL A 118 -28.30 26.33 0.43
N GLU A 119 -28.14 25.33 -0.46
CA GLU A 119 -27.96 23.93 -0.02
C GLU A 119 -26.50 23.71 0.40
N TYR A 120 -26.31 23.16 1.58
CA TYR A 120 -25.00 22.71 2.03
C TYR A 120 -25.08 21.28 2.60
N VAL A 121 -23.96 20.58 2.55
CA VAL A 121 -23.86 19.20 3.00
C VAL A 121 -23.30 19.17 4.42
N VAL A 122 -24.11 18.72 5.36
CA VAL A 122 -23.65 18.50 6.75
C VAL A 122 -23.09 17.09 6.85
N PRO A 123 -21.79 16.95 7.20
CA PRO A 123 -21.20 15.65 7.41
C PRO A 123 -21.83 14.99 8.65
N ARG A 124 -22.42 13.84 8.46
CA ARG A 124 -22.92 12.99 9.55
C ARG A 124 -22.43 11.58 9.36
N PHE A 125 -22.41 10.81 10.43
CA PHE A 125 -21.97 9.43 10.46
C PHE A 125 -23.05 8.53 11.05
N ARG A 126 -23.04 7.28 10.65
CA ARG A 126 -23.91 6.22 11.19
C ARG A 126 -23.15 4.94 11.41
N VAL A 127 -23.56 4.16 12.39
CA VAL A 127 -23.12 2.77 12.52
C VAL A 127 -23.72 1.97 11.36
N THR A 128 -22.88 1.21 10.67
CA THR A 128 -23.30 0.27 9.65
C THR A 128 -22.67 -1.10 9.90
N THR A 129 -23.22 -2.14 9.29
CA THR A 129 -22.74 -3.49 9.47
C THR A 129 -22.16 -4.00 8.16
N VAL A 130 -20.95 -4.55 8.25
CA VAL A 130 -20.27 -5.26 7.17
C VAL A 130 -20.06 -6.72 7.58
N PHE A 131 -19.78 -7.56 6.60
CA PHE A 131 -19.54 -8.99 6.79
C PHE A 131 -18.27 -9.38 6.06
N ASP A 132 -17.49 -10.26 6.67
CA ASP A 132 -16.31 -10.84 6.04
C ASP A 132 -16.70 -11.91 5.00
N ILE A 133 -15.87 -12.14 4.00
CA ILE A 133 -16.09 -13.13 2.95
C ILE A 133 -16.36 -14.52 3.53
N SER A 134 -15.72 -14.91 4.62
CA SER A 134 -15.93 -16.21 5.30
C SER A 134 -17.36 -16.37 5.87
N GLN A 135 -18.07 -15.27 6.05
CA GLN A 135 -19.47 -15.21 6.48
C GLN A 135 -20.45 -15.27 5.31
N THR A 136 -19.97 -15.50 4.09
CA THR A 136 -20.79 -15.50 2.88
C THR A 136 -20.64 -16.79 2.09
N ASP A 137 -21.67 -17.14 1.34
CA ASP A 137 -21.69 -18.19 0.33
C ASP A 137 -21.99 -17.59 -1.03
N GLY A 138 -21.55 -18.23 -2.11
CA GLY A 138 -21.76 -17.79 -3.49
C GLY A 138 -20.56 -17.97 -4.37
N GLU A 139 -20.49 -17.22 -5.46
CA GLU A 139 -19.41 -17.33 -6.45
C GLU A 139 -18.05 -17.00 -5.83
N PRO A 140 -16.99 -17.68 -6.29
CA PRO A 140 -15.62 -17.26 -5.94
C PRO A 140 -15.43 -15.80 -6.35
N ILE A 141 -14.92 -15.00 -5.45
CA ILE A 141 -14.45 -13.66 -5.86
C ILE A 141 -13.23 -13.92 -6.72
N PRO A 142 -13.16 -13.33 -7.93
CA PRO A 142 -11.88 -13.26 -8.59
C PRO A 142 -10.94 -12.60 -7.58
N SER A 143 -10.07 -13.40 -6.96
CA SER A 143 -8.90 -12.82 -6.37
C SER A 143 -8.29 -12.03 -7.52
N LEU A 144 -8.09 -10.75 -7.35
CA LEU A 144 -6.83 -10.25 -7.81
C LEU A 144 -5.86 -11.21 -7.12
N GLU A 145 -5.47 -12.24 -7.86
CA GLU A 145 -4.24 -12.91 -7.58
C GLU A 145 -3.19 -11.80 -7.71
N VAL A 146 -2.99 -11.05 -6.65
CA VAL A 146 -1.65 -10.86 -6.18
C VAL A 146 -1.21 -12.31 -6.05
N ASN A 147 -0.64 -12.84 -7.14
CA ASN A 147 0.06 -14.11 -7.14
C ASN A 147 0.80 -14.08 -5.84
N GLU A 148 0.47 -15.01 -4.92
CA GLU A 148 1.18 -15.08 -3.66
C GLU A 148 2.61 -14.80 -4.03
N LEU A 149 3.11 -13.60 -3.67
CA LEU A 149 4.49 -13.21 -3.87
C LEU A 149 5.28 -14.03 -2.85
N THR A 150 5.05 -15.33 -2.94
CA THR A 150 5.87 -16.32 -2.29
C THR A 150 7.25 -16.12 -2.88
N ALA A 151 8.17 -15.72 -2.05
CA ALA A 151 9.54 -15.34 -2.31
C ALA A 151 10.25 -16.33 -3.28
N SER A 152 9.91 -16.27 -4.57
CA SER A 152 10.71 -16.88 -5.61
C SER A 152 11.67 -15.82 -6.14
N VAL A 153 12.86 -16.23 -6.48
CA VAL A 153 13.93 -15.35 -7.03
C VAL A 153 13.41 -14.47 -8.20
N LYS A 154 12.43 -14.95 -8.96
CA LYS A 154 11.80 -14.17 -10.05
C LYS A 154 10.97 -13.00 -9.53
N ASP A 155 10.22 -13.20 -8.47
CA ASP A 155 9.38 -12.17 -7.88
C ASP A 155 10.23 -11.17 -7.07
N TYR A 156 11.36 -11.61 -6.49
CA TYR A 156 12.29 -10.75 -5.78
C TYR A 156 12.86 -9.64 -6.66
N ALA A 157 13.39 -9.98 -7.83
CA ALA A 157 13.97 -8.98 -8.75
C ALA A 157 12.91 -7.98 -9.26
N LEU A 158 11.70 -8.45 -9.56
CA LEU A 158 10.58 -7.59 -9.94
C LEU A 158 10.18 -6.65 -8.80
N LEU A 159 10.07 -7.20 -7.59
CA LEU A 159 9.63 -6.45 -6.42
C LEU A 159 10.67 -5.40 -6.00
N THR A 160 11.95 -5.74 -5.97
CA THR A 160 13.02 -4.79 -5.65
C THR A 160 13.09 -3.66 -6.66
N ALA A 161 13.02 -3.96 -7.96
CA ALA A 161 13.00 -2.95 -9.02
C ALA A 161 11.73 -2.05 -8.93
N ALA A 162 10.59 -2.60 -8.56
CA ALA A 162 9.37 -1.82 -8.33
C ALA A 162 9.49 -0.92 -7.08
N ILE A 163 10.12 -1.39 -5.99
CA ILE A 163 10.40 -0.59 -4.80
C ILE A 163 11.35 0.57 -5.13
N GLU A 164 12.41 0.32 -5.90
CA GLU A 164 13.32 1.37 -6.40
C GLU A 164 12.58 2.43 -7.22
N GLN A 165 11.67 2.02 -8.11
CA GLN A 165 10.86 2.92 -8.93
C GLN A 165 9.93 3.80 -8.10
N VAL A 166 9.36 3.27 -7.02
CA VAL A 166 8.44 4.00 -6.13
C VAL A 166 9.18 4.88 -5.13
N SER A 167 10.47 4.61 -4.89
CA SER A 167 11.28 5.40 -3.96
C SER A 167 11.35 6.87 -4.38
N PRO A 168 11.15 7.82 -3.45
CA PRO A 168 11.28 9.25 -3.75
C PRO A 168 12.72 9.71 -3.97
N VAL A 169 13.70 8.85 -3.68
CA VAL A 169 15.14 9.12 -3.78
C VAL A 169 15.87 7.93 -4.39
N SER A 170 17.07 8.14 -4.91
CA SER A 170 17.91 7.07 -5.43
C SER A 170 18.23 6.02 -4.37
N MET A 171 18.40 4.78 -4.80
CA MET A 171 18.72 3.66 -3.93
C MET A 171 19.93 2.91 -4.50
N ARG A 172 20.82 2.43 -3.62
CA ARG A 172 21.94 1.58 -4.04
C ARG A 172 22.23 0.48 -3.02
N LEU A 173 22.65 -0.65 -3.54
CA LEU A 173 23.20 -1.74 -2.74
C LEU A 173 24.71 -1.48 -2.55
N THR A 174 25.17 -1.56 -1.31
CA THR A 174 26.57 -1.31 -0.96
C THR A 174 26.95 -2.07 0.31
N GLU A 175 28.24 -2.27 0.51
CA GLU A 175 28.73 -2.72 1.82
C GLU A 175 28.66 -1.56 2.81
N ILE A 176 28.02 -1.79 3.95
CA ILE A 176 27.85 -0.82 5.04
C ILE A 176 28.71 -1.30 6.22
N GLU A 177 29.57 -0.41 6.72
CA GLU A 177 30.38 -0.74 7.90
C GLU A 177 29.51 -0.83 9.17
N GLY A 178 29.69 -1.85 9.97
CA GLY A 178 28.96 -2.09 11.22
C GLY A 178 27.74 -2.97 11.05
N ASP A 179 26.74 -2.81 11.94
CA ASP A 179 25.57 -3.69 12.03
C ASP A 179 24.33 -3.13 11.29
N ALA A 180 24.45 -1.97 10.66
CA ALA A 180 23.33 -1.34 9.97
C ALA A 180 22.98 -2.11 8.68
N LYS A 181 21.71 -2.41 8.50
CA LYS A 181 21.20 -3.12 7.33
C LYS A 181 20.85 -2.19 6.17
N GLY A 182 20.65 -0.92 6.46
CA GLY A 182 20.37 0.16 5.54
C GLY A 182 20.31 1.49 6.27
N TYR A 183 20.26 2.56 5.50
CA TYR A 183 19.99 3.90 6.02
C TYR A 183 19.52 4.84 4.90
N TYR A 184 18.66 5.76 5.25
CA TYR A 184 18.33 6.92 4.43
C TYR A 184 19.24 8.10 4.84
N SER A 185 20.01 8.63 3.86
CA SER A 185 20.79 9.86 4.03
C SER A 185 19.95 11.07 3.60
N ASP A 186 19.52 11.88 4.56
CA ASP A 186 18.77 13.10 4.25
C ASP A 186 19.65 14.18 3.60
N ALA A 187 20.96 14.16 3.84
CA ALA A 187 21.91 15.08 3.23
C ALA A 187 22.14 14.77 1.75
N ASP A 188 22.32 13.49 1.41
CA ASP A 188 22.62 13.04 0.06
C ASP A 188 21.36 12.72 -0.76
N LYS A 189 20.18 12.66 -0.09
CA LYS A 189 18.90 12.23 -0.66
C LYS A 189 19.03 10.85 -1.33
N GLU A 190 19.67 9.93 -0.64
CA GLU A 190 19.96 8.58 -1.10
C GLU A 190 19.65 7.54 -0.03
N ILE A 191 19.20 6.36 -0.46
CA ILE A 191 19.06 5.18 0.38
C ILE A 191 20.19 4.21 0.08
N CYS A 192 20.87 3.73 1.13
CA CYS A 192 21.87 2.69 1.05
C CYS A 192 21.39 1.42 1.72
N ILE A 193 21.50 0.28 1.03
CA ILE A 193 21.08 -1.03 1.51
C ILE A 193 22.28 -1.96 1.55
N GLN A 194 22.45 -2.69 2.67
CA GLN A 194 23.54 -3.65 2.86
C GLN A 194 23.42 -4.80 1.85
N THR A 195 24.54 -5.12 1.21
CA THR A 195 24.66 -6.29 0.32
C THR A 195 24.70 -7.60 1.11
N GLY A 196 24.35 -8.72 0.46
CA GLY A 196 24.49 -10.07 1.03
C GLY A 196 23.45 -10.47 2.07
N MET A 197 22.41 -9.68 2.30
CA MET A 197 21.26 -10.06 3.12
C MET A 197 20.35 -11.06 2.39
N GLY A 198 19.55 -11.82 3.13
CA GLY A 198 18.46 -12.62 2.55
C GLY A 198 17.38 -11.75 1.91
N GLU A 199 16.69 -12.28 0.89
CA GLU A 199 15.71 -11.55 0.09
C GLU A 199 14.64 -10.82 0.93
N SER A 200 13.99 -11.52 1.85
CA SER A 200 12.97 -10.94 2.73
C SER A 200 13.54 -9.79 3.60
N GLN A 201 14.76 -9.95 4.10
CA GLN A 201 15.41 -8.91 4.90
C GLN A 201 15.76 -7.70 4.03
N THR A 202 16.22 -7.92 2.80
CA THR A 202 16.52 -6.82 1.85
C THR A 202 15.27 -6.02 1.55
N ILE A 203 14.16 -6.68 1.18
CA ILE A 203 12.89 -6.01 0.89
C ILE A 203 12.39 -5.25 2.13
N LYS A 204 12.41 -5.88 3.30
CA LYS A 204 12.04 -5.23 4.56
C LYS A 204 12.84 -3.95 4.79
N THR A 205 14.15 -4.01 4.61
CA THR A 205 15.04 -2.87 4.81
C THR A 205 14.77 -1.78 3.77
N MET A 206 14.62 -2.14 2.49
CA MET A 206 14.27 -1.20 1.43
C MET A 206 12.99 -0.41 1.75
N ILE A 207 11.92 -1.10 2.15
CA ILE A 207 10.63 -0.47 2.48
C ILE A 207 10.77 0.44 3.71
N HIS A 208 11.54 0.02 4.72
CA HIS A 208 11.79 0.80 5.92
C HIS A 208 12.51 2.13 5.59
N GLU A 209 13.56 2.09 4.77
CA GLU A 209 14.31 3.29 4.38
C GLU A 209 13.50 4.18 3.44
N VAL A 210 12.68 3.60 2.55
CA VAL A 210 11.73 4.38 1.74
C VAL A 210 10.71 5.10 2.63
N ALA A 211 10.20 4.46 3.68
CA ALA A 211 9.30 5.11 4.62
C ALA A 211 9.97 6.32 5.32
N HIS A 212 11.24 6.20 5.70
CA HIS A 212 12.01 7.35 6.19
C HIS A 212 12.13 8.46 5.15
N ALA A 213 12.46 8.14 3.91
CA ALA A 213 12.56 9.12 2.84
C ALA A 213 11.22 9.83 2.53
N MET A 214 10.10 9.10 2.61
CA MET A 214 8.76 9.64 2.37
C MET A 214 8.25 10.54 3.50
N LEU A 215 8.58 10.22 4.77
CA LEU A 215 7.99 10.88 5.94
C LEU A 215 8.95 11.79 6.69
N HIS A 216 10.20 11.39 6.81
CA HIS A 216 11.14 11.97 7.77
C HIS A 216 12.24 12.81 7.11
N ASN A 217 12.05 13.11 5.82
CA ASN A 217 12.86 14.08 5.09
C ASN A 217 12.73 15.46 5.78
N SER A 218 13.86 16.09 6.10
CA SER A 218 13.90 17.34 6.87
C SER A 218 13.19 18.49 6.18
N ASP A 219 13.21 18.53 4.84
CA ASP A 219 12.56 19.60 4.08
C ASP A 219 11.03 19.44 4.12
N LEU A 220 10.54 18.23 3.98
CA LEU A 220 9.11 17.92 4.10
C LEU A 220 8.58 18.18 5.53
N MET A 221 9.35 17.78 6.54
CA MET A 221 8.97 18.02 7.95
C MET A 221 8.91 19.51 8.26
N LYS A 222 9.89 20.31 7.77
CA LYS A 222 9.87 21.78 7.91
C LYS A 222 8.68 22.42 7.21
N GLN A 223 8.35 21.95 5.97
CA GLN A 223 7.17 22.45 5.23
C GLN A 223 5.86 22.18 5.97
N ARG A 224 5.77 21.04 6.66
CA ARG A 224 4.59 20.65 7.44
C ARG A 224 4.57 21.25 8.84
N GLY A 225 5.68 21.88 9.28
CA GLY A 225 5.82 22.37 10.67
C GLY A 225 5.85 21.24 11.69
N GLU A 226 6.32 20.05 11.30
CA GLU A 226 6.37 18.85 12.13
C GLU A 226 7.74 18.69 12.78
N GLU A 227 7.73 18.41 14.07
CA GLU A 227 8.90 17.90 14.81
C GLU A 227 8.54 16.53 15.38
N LYS A 228 9.31 15.51 15.03
CA LYS A 228 9.14 14.15 15.54
C LYS A 228 10.42 13.68 16.21
N ASP A 229 10.29 13.09 17.39
CA ASP A 229 11.40 12.43 18.05
C ASP A 229 11.84 11.17 17.28
N ARG A 230 13.04 10.68 17.56
CA ARG A 230 13.60 9.51 16.89
C ARG A 230 12.72 8.29 17.06
N LEU A 231 12.17 8.07 18.26
CA LEU A 231 11.35 6.89 18.54
C LEU A 231 10.05 6.89 17.71
N THR A 232 9.44 8.05 17.52
CA THR A 232 8.27 8.22 16.65
C THR A 232 8.63 7.89 15.19
N LYS A 233 9.74 8.42 14.68
CA LYS A 233 10.19 8.15 13.31
C LYS A 233 10.43 6.66 13.07
N GLU A 234 11.12 5.98 13.99
CA GLU A 234 11.37 4.55 13.91
C GLU A 234 10.07 3.74 13.99
N THR A 235 9.15 4.12 14.89
CA THR A 235 7.85 3.44 15.02
C THR A 235 7.03 3.58 13.75
N GLU A 236 6.98 4.75 13.15
CA GLU A 236 6.27 4.98 11.88
C GLU A 236 6.89 4.17 10.75
N ALA A 237 8.20 4.24 10.55
CA ALA A 237 8.88 3.52 9.47
C ALA A 237 8.77 1.99 9.61
N GLU A 238 8.99 1.45 10.81
CA GLU A 238 8.87 0.01 11.09
C GLU A 238 7.42 -0.48 10.92
N SER A 239 6.43 0.33 11.31
CA SER A 239 5.02 -0.02 11.15
C SER A 239 4.58 -0.02 9.68
N ILE A 240 5.09 0.90 8.87
CA ILE A 240 4.86 0.92 7.43
C ILE A 240 5.50 -0.31 6.79
N ALA A 241 6.78 -0.58 7.09
CA ALA A 241 7.47 -1.74 6.57
C ALA A 241 6.76 -3.06 6.92
N PHE A 242 6.33 -3.22 8.18
CA PHE A 242 5.52 -4.37 8.59
C PHE A 242 4.22 -4.49 7.80
N THR A 243 3.48 -3.38 7.66
CA THR A 243 2.19 -3.36 6.98
C THR A 243 2.32 -3.73 5.51
N VAL A 244 3.29 -3.13 4.81
CA VAL A 244 3.56 -3.40 3.39
C VAL A 244 4.05 -4.83 3.20
N CYS A 245 5.02 -5.31 3.99
CA CYS A 245 5.47 -6.71 3.94
C CYS A 245 4.32 -7.70 4.18
N SER A 246 3.45 -7.42 5.17
CA SER A 246 2.28 -8.27 5.45
C SER A 246 1.29 -8.29 4.29
N ALA A 247 1.07 -7.16 3.61
CA ALA A 247 0.20 -7.08 2.43
C ALA A 247 0.77 -7.86 1.24
N LEU A 248 2.10 -7.88 1.09
CA LEU A 248 2.82 -8.63 0.05
C LEU A 248 2.99 -10.12 0.38
N GLY A 249 2.49 -10.61 1.52
CA GLY A 249 2.66 -12.00 1.95
C GLY A 249 4.09 -12.36 2.36
N ILE A 250 4.96 -11.38 2.59
CA ILE A 250 6.31 -11.58 3.07
C ILE A 250 6.27 -11.95 4.56
N ASP A 251 7.08 -12.91 4.98
CA ASP A 251 7.12 -13.34 6.38
C ASP A 251 7.50 -12.18 7.32
N THR A 252 6.60 -11.92 8.24
CA THR A 252 6.72 -10.87 9.26
C THR A 252 6.82 -11.45 10.68
N SER A 253 7.12 -12.74 10.82
CA SER A 253 7.18 -13.44 12.12
C SER A 253 8.25 -12.86 13.05
N ASP A 254 9.34 -12.36 12.50
CA ASP A 254 10.46 -11.77 13.26
C ASP A 254 10.20 -10.32 13.70
N TYR A 255 9.08 -9.72 13.26
CA TYR A 255 8.71 -8.39 13.71
C TYR A 255 8.13 -8.43 15.13
N SER A 256 8.63 -7.55 15.95
CA SER A 256 8.06 -7.27 17.27
C SER A 256 8.10 -5.76 17.53
N PHE A 257 7.14 -5.30 18.30
CA PHE A 257 7.04 -3.89 18.69
C PHE A 257 7.15 -3.75 20.23
N PRO A 258 8.24 -4.23 20.86
CA PRO A 258 8.35 -4.22 22.33
C PRO A 258 8.38 -2.81 22.91
N TYR A 259 8.74 -1.83 22.11
CA TYR A 259 8.84 -0.43 22.49
C TYR A 259 7.54 0.37 22.29
N VAL A 260 6.49 -0.20 21.68
CA VAL A 260 5.27 0.55 21.34
C VAL A 260 4.57 1.13 22.57
N ALA A 261 4.57 0.40 23.68
CA ALA A 261 4.01 0.91 24.93
C ALA A 261 4.83 2.10 25.50
N SER A 262 6.17 2.03 25.36
CA SER A 262 7.05 3.15 25.75
C SER A 262 6.90 4.34 24.81
N TRP A 263 6.78 4.10 23.52
CA TRP A 263 6.50 5.15 22.53
C TRP A 263 5.18 5.86 22.79
N ALA A 264 4.12 5.13 23.14
CA ALA A 264 2.82 5.71 23.44
C ALA A 264 2.77 6.40 24.81
N SER A 265 3.71 6.06 25.72
CA SER A 265 3.73 6.62 27.06
C SER A 265 4.03 8.12 27.05
N GLY A 266 3.14 8.89 27.65
CA GLY A 266 3.29 10.35 27.76
C GLY A 266 2.83 11.13 26.53
N LYS A 267 2.36 10.45 25.47
CA LYS A 267 1.78 11.11 24.30
C LYS A 267 0.27 11.32 24.47
N GLU A 268 -0.21 12.43 23.94
CA GLU A 268 -1.64 12.68 23.89
C GLU A 268 -2.33 11.74 22.87
N MET A 269 -3.60 11.40 23.15
CA MET A 269 -4.40 10.55 22.30
C MET A 269 -4.51 11.07 20.86
N LYS A 270 -4.51 12.37 20.66
CA LYS A 270 -4.53 12.99 19.35
C LYS A 270 -3.24 12.71 18.59
N GLU A 271 -2.08 12.90 19.23
CA GLU A 271 -0.77 12.64 18.63
C GLU A 271 -0.61 11.18 18.18
N LEU A 272 -1.06 10.24 19.01
CA LEU A 272 -1.05 8.83 18.69
C LEU A 272 -1.95 8.50 17.48
N LYS A 273 -3.15 9.07 17.43
CA LYS A 273 -4.04 8.90 16.28
C LYS A 273 -3.47 9.52 15.01
N ASP A 274 -2.86 10.68 15.10
CA ASP A 274 -2.23 11.35 13.96
C ASP A 274 -1.06 10.51 13.39
N SER A 275 -0.22 9.91 14.26
CA SER A 275 0.81 8.96 13.82
C SER A 275 0.21 7.70 13.18
N MET A 276 -0.85 7.14 13.75
CA MET A 276 -1.51 5.96 13.18
C MET A 276 -2.15 6.24 11.82
N ASP A 277 -2.73 7.42 11.63
CA ASP A 277 -3.23 7.85 10.32
C ASP A 277 -2.08 8.12 9.33
N THR A 278 -0.95 8.66 9.77
CA THR A 278 0.26 8.82 8.97
C THR A 278 0.76 7.47 8.46
N ILE A 279 0.92 6.48 9.36
CA ILE A 279 1.31 5.11 9.00
C ILE A 279 0.36 4.53 7.96
N ARG A 280 -0.94 4.61 8.21
CA ARG A 280 -1.98 4.07 7.33
C ARG A 280 -1.96 4.70 5.95
N LEU A 281 -1.95 6.03 5.87
CA LEU A 281 -1.97 6.75 4.60
C LEU A 281 -0.71 6.49 3.78
N THR A 282 0.45 6.47 4.44
CA THR A 282 1.72 6.21 3.76
C THR A 282 1.83 4.77 3.28
N ALA A 283 1.40 3.80 4.10
CA ALA A 283 1.38 2.39 3.67
C ALA A 283 0.42 2.17 2.50
N ALA A 284 -0.77 2.81 2.51
CA ALA A 284 -1.73 2.73 1.42
C ALA A 284 -1.20 3.34 0.12
N ASP A 285 -0.64 4.55 0.17
CA ASP A 285 -0.02 5.23 -0.98
C ASP A 285 1.15 4.42 -1.55
N PHE A 286 1.99 3.86 -0.67
CA PHE A 286 3.10 3.02 -1.08
C PHE A 286 2.63 1.74 -1.78
N LEU A 287 1.64 1.03 -1.20
CA LEU A 287 1.08 -0.17 -1.79
C LEU A 287 0.43 0.10 -3.15
N GLU A 288 -0.36 1.17 -3.28
CA GLU A 288 -0.98 1.55 -4.55
C GLU A 288 0.06 1.81 -5.65
N LYS A 289 1.11 2.56 -5.33
CA LYS A 289 2.22 2.84 -6.25
C LYS A 289 3.02 1.58 -6.59
N LEU A 290 3.27 0.74 -5.59
CA LEU A 290 4.00 -0.51 -5.77
C LEU A 290 3.23 -1.50 -6.67
N GLU A 291 1.92 -1.65 -6.44
CA GLU A 291 1.05 -2.47 -7.30
C GLU A 291 1.06 -1.99 -8.75
N ALA A 292 0.99 -0.67 -8.96
CA ALA A 292 1.09 -0.09 -10.30
C ALA A 292 2.45 -0.35 -10.95
N ALA A 293 3.55 -0.16 -10.23
CA ALA A 293 4.91 -0.41 -10.72
C ALA A 293 5.16 -1.89 -11.03
N VAL A 294 4.66 -2.80 -10.19
CA VAL A 294 4.73 -4.26 -10.43
C VAL A 294 3.91 -4.64 -11.67
N ALA A 295 2.72 -4.07 -11.84
CA ALA A 295 1.87 -4.35 -13.01
C ALA A 295 2.52 -3.84 -14.31
N GLU A 296 3.08 -2.63 -14.30
CA GLU A 296 3.80 -2.03 -15.43
C GLU A 296 5.01 -2.89 -15.84
N ARG A 297 5.90 -3.19 -14.89
CA ARG A 297 7.08 -4.03 -15.12
C ARG A 297 6.71 -5.47 -15.48
N GLY A 298 5.63 -6.00 -14.92
CA GLY A 298 5.10 -7.31 -15.30
C GLY A 298 4.63 -7.36 -16.74
N ALA A 299 3.97 -6.30 -17.22
CA ALA A 299 3.56 -6.18 -18.62
C ALA A 299 4.77 -6.05 -19.57
N GLU A 300 5.77 -5.25 -19.21
CA GLU A 300 7.03 -5.12 -19.94
C GLU A 300 7.77 -6.45 -20.01
N ARG A 301 7.83 -7.18 -18.89
CA ARG A 301 8.41 -8.52 -18.82
C ARG A 301 7.71 -9.50 -19.75
N MET A 302 6.37 -9.53 -19.78
CA MET A 302 5.61 -10.39 -20.68
C MET A 302 5.91 -10.06 -22.14
N THR A 303 6.04 -8.77 -22.47
CA THR A 303 6.41 -8.34 -23.84
C THR A 303 7.82 -8.77 -24.21
N ALA A 304 8.80 -8.59 -23.32
CA ALA A 304 10.19 -9.01 -23.53
C ALA A 304 10.31 -10.54 -23.64
N MET A 305 9.61 -11.28 -22.79
CA MET A 305 9.56 -12.75 -22.86
C MET A 305 8.94 -13.24 -24.17
N GLN A 306 7.81 -12.66 -24.60
CA GLN A 306 7.17 -13.01 -25.87
C GLN A 306 8.09 -12.74 -27.07
N TYR A 307 8.82 -11.63 -27.02
CA TYR A 307 9.82 -11.31 -28.07
C TYR A 307 10.97 -12.32 -28.05
N ALA A 308 11.52 -12.65 -26.88
CA ALA A 308 12.58 -13.64 -26.75
C ALA A 308 12.13 -15.05 -27.21
N GLU A 309 10.94 -15.48 -26.82
CA GLU A 309 10.35 -16.76 -27.26
C GLU A 309 10.15 -16.79 -28.78
N LYS A 310 9.72 -15.68 -29.38
CA LYS A 310 9.61 -15.58 -30.85
C LYS A 310 10.98 -15.72 -31.53
N LEU A 311 12.02 -15.03 -31.05
CA LEU A 311 13.36 -15.14 -31.59
C LEU A 311 13.91 -16.58 -31.51
N ILE A 312 13.69 -17.24 -30.35
CA ILE A 312 14.06 -18.65 -30.16
C ILE A 312 13.35 -19.51 -31.19
N ALA A 313 12.04 -19.37 -31.36
CA ALA A 313 11.24 -20.12 -32.30
C ALA A 313 11.67 -19.88 -33.77
N ASP A 314 11.98 -18.63 -34.13
CA ASP A 314 12.47 -18.28 -35.46
C ASP A 314 13.82 -18.98 -35.77
N LYS A 315 14.75 -19.00 -34.79
CA LYS A 315 16.05 -19.68 -34.91
C LYS A 315 15.91 -21.21 -34.97
N GLU A 316 14.95 -21.78 -34.25
CA GLU A 316 14.65 -23.21 -34.31
C GLU A 316 14.09 -23.64 -35.68
N GLN A 317 13.35 -22.79 -36.39
CA GLN A 317 12.95 -23.03 -37.77
C GLN A 317 14.17 -23.05 -38.72
N GLU A 318 15.24 -22.33 -38.38
CA GLU A 318 16.53 -22.34 -39.09
C GLU A 318 17.41 -23.54 -38.69
N LYS A 319 16.90 -24.52 -37.92
CA LYS A 319 17.56 -25.72 -37.39
C LYS A 319 18.56 -25.49 -36.25
N THR A 320 18.55 -24.39 -35.62
CA THR A 320 19.30 -24.14 -34.38
C THR A 320 18.49 -24.71 -33.20
N ILE A 321 19.08 -25.56 -32.37
CA ILE A 321 18.45 -26.14 -31.20
C ILE A 321 19.09 -25.51 -29.96
N PHE A 322 18.28 -24.79 -29.16
CA PHE A 322 18.68 -24.28 -27.85
C PHE A 322 18.31 -25.27 -26.76
N ASP A 323 19.22 -25.52 -25.85
CA ASP A 323 18.89 -26.25 -24.61
C ASP A 323 18.11 -25.36 -23.61
N ASP A 324 17.61 -26.00 -22.56
CA ASP A 324 16.79 -25.29 -21.57
C ASP A 324 17.57 -24.17 -20.83
N GLU A 325 18.88 -24.31 -20.66
CA GLU A 325 19.73 -23.31 -20.02
C GLU A 325 19.90 -22.09 -20.92
N GLN A 326 20.16 -22.30 -22.20
CA GLN A 326 20.28 -21.25 -23.20
C GLN A 326 18.96 -20.50 -23.41
N ARG A 327 17.82 -21.21 -23.46
CA ARG A 327 16.49 -20.58 -23.52
C ARG A 327 16.22 -19.68 -22.30
N ASN A 328 16.50 -20.20 -21.13
CA ASN A 328 16.34 -19.44 -19.88
C ASN A 328 17.28 -18.23 -19.84
N LEU A 329 18.48 -18.34 -20.38
CA LEU A 329 19.43 -17.23 -20.43
C LEU A 329 18.90 -16.10 -21.33
N ILE A 330 18.41 -16.41 -22.54
CA ILE A 330 17.85 -15.43 -23.47
C ILE A 330 16.64 -14.72 -22.86
N VAL A 331 15.71 -15.47 -22.28
CA VAL A 331 14.50 -14.92 -21.67
C VAL A 331 14.82 -14.04 -20.46
N ASN A 332 15.75 -14.47 -19.59
CA ASN A 332 16.14 -13.70 -18.43
C ASN A 332 16.98 -12.46 -18.78
N PHE A 333 17.74 -12.52 -19.88
CA PHE A 333 18.48 -11.37 -20.39
C PHE A 333 17.52 -10.30 -20.92
N ALA A 334 16.54 -10.70 -21.74
CA ALA A 334 15.50 -9.80 -22.23
C ALA A 334 14.76 -9.06 -21.10
N PHE A 335 14.57 -9.75 -19.98
CA PHE A 335 13.92 -9.17 -18.80
C PHE A 335 14.75 -8.12 -18.07
N LYS A 336 16.07 -8.22 -18.09
CA LYS A 336 16.97 -7.30 -17.36
C LYS A 336 17.21 -5.97 -18.09
N LEU A 337 16.80 -5.86 -19.34
CA LEU A 337 17.04 -4.65 -20.15
C LEU A 337 15.90 -3.65 -19.96
N ASP A 338 16.24 -2.43 -19.55
CA ASP A 338 15.29 -1.36 -19.22
C ASP A 338 14.82 -0.54 -20.44
N ASP A 339 15.54 -0.61 -21.58
CA ASP A 339 15.22 0.13 -22.80
C ASP A 339 14.72 -0.82 -23.91
N ARG A 340 13.47 -0.64 -24.34
CA ARG A 340 12.82 -1.50 -25.33
C ARG A 340 13.56 -1.57 -26.69
N ALA A 341 14.10 -0.45 -27.15
CA ALA A 341 14.81 -0.42 -28.44
C ALA A 341 16.18 -1.13 -28.34
N ALA A 342 16.90 -0.91 -27.25
CA ALA A 342 18.15 -1.62 -26.95
C ALA A 342 17.90 -3.10 -26.66
N THR A 343 16.74 -3.45 -26.06
CA THR A 343 16.36 -4.83 -25.78
C THR A 343 16.28 -5.67 -27.04
N GLU A 344 15.64 -5.17 -28.09
CA GLU A 344 15.49 -5.93 -29.35
C GLU A 344 16.85 -6.23 -30.01
N GLU A 345 17.74 -5.29 -30.04
CA GLU A 345 19.09 -5.45 -30.62
C GLU A 345 19.97 -6.41 -29.79
N LEU A 346 20.00 -6.20 -28.47
CA LEU A 346 20.85 -6.98 -27.55
C LEU A 346 20.35 -8.44 -27.42
N VAL A 347 19.03 -8.65 -27.33
CA VAL A 347 18.46 -10.00 -27.25
C VAL A 347 18.66 -10.74 -28.56
N SER A 348 18.53 -10.06 -29.70
CA SER A 348 18.83 -10.65 -31.03
C SER A 348 20.30 -11.02 -31.12
N GLY A 349 21.21 -10.15 -30.66
CA GLY A 349 22.65 -10.43 -30.63
C GLY A 349 23.00 -11.61 -29.74
N LEU A 350 22.46 -11.68 -28.52
CA LEU A 350 22.68 -12.83 -27.63
C LEU A 350 22.15 -14.14 -28.21
N THR A 351 20.96 -14.12 -28.84
CA THR A 351 20.36 -15.28 -29.46
C THR A 351 21.23 -15.78 -30.63
N ALA A 352 21.77 -14.88 -31.43
CA ALA A 352 22.68 -15.22 -32.51
C ALA A 352 24.01 -15.80 -31.99
N ALA A 353 24.63 -15.15 -31.00
CA ALA A 353 25.87 -15.61 -30.38
C ALA A 353 25.74 -17.01 -29.76
N LEU A 354 24.61 -17.31 -29.11
CA LEU A 354 24.32 -18.64 -28.57
C LEU A 354 24.07 -19.67 -29.68
N ALA A 355 23.44 -19.27 -30.80
CA ALA A 355 23.23 -20.14 -31.96
C ALA A 355 24.54 -20.54 -32.65
N ASP A 356 25.51 -19.64 -32.63
CA ASP A 356 26.83 -19.83 -33.26
C ASP A 356 27.89 -20.38 -32.27
N ASP A 357 27.52 -20.70 -31.04
CA ASP A 357 28.40 -21.12 -29.90
C ASP A 357 29.56 -20.13 -29.65
N ASP A 358 29.31 -18.84 -29.89
CA ASP A 358 30.29 -17.75 -29.68
C ASP A 358 30.33 -17.29 -28.24
N LYS A 359 31.16 -17.95 -27.44
CA LYS A 359 31.30 -17.66 -25.99
C LYS A 359 31.90 -16.28 -25.68
N GLU A 360 32.73 -15.72 -26.60
CA GLU A 360 33.29 -14.38 -26.40
C GLU A 360 32.20 -13.32 -26.55
N GLU A 361 31.37 -13.43 -27.56
CA GLU A 361 30.27 -12.53 -27.81
C GLU A 361 29.18 -12.66 -26.75
N VAL A 362 28.84 -13.89 -26.30
CA VAL A 362 27.91 -14.11 -25.17
C VAL A 362 28.41 -13.39 -23.92
N ASN A 363 29.70 -13.54 -23.58
CA ASN A 363 30.25 -12.83 -22.41
C ASN A 363 30.24 -11.30 -22.57
N ARG A 364 30.55 -10.81 -23.78
CA ARG A 364 30.53 -9.34 -24.06
C ARG A 364 29.15 -8.73 -23.91
N LEU A 365 28.10 -9.47 -24.28
CA LEU A 365 26.71 -8.99 -24.18
C LEU A 365 26.13 -9.12 -22.77
N MET A 366 26.66 -10.04 -21.97
CA MET A 366 26.14 -10.31 -20.61
C MET A 366 26.78 -9.45 -19.52
N TYR A 367 27.96 -8.82 -19.76
CA TYR A 367 28.75 -8.02 -18.84
C TYR A 367 29.16 -6.66 -19.42
#